data_9578efbf762c90dccb647f3d7e744dca
#
_entry.id   9578efbf762c90dccb647f3d7e744dca
#
_cell.length_a   1.000
_cell.length_b   1.000
_cell.length_c   1.000
_cell.angle_alpha   90.00
_cell.angle_beta   90.00
_cell.angle_gamma   90.00
#
_symmetry.space_group_name_H-M   'P 1'
#
loop_
_entity.id
_entity.type
_entity.pdbx_description
1 polymer ?
#
loop_
_entity_poly.entity_id
_entity_poly.type
_entity_poly.pdbx_seq_one_letter_code
_entity_poly.pdbx_strand_id
1 'polypeptide(L)'
;MQLNKISITIMFFVILLAQTVIGQKITGTVYDDTKTPLPGANVYVKGTSKGTTTDFDGKYEIEIDAKHQVLVFSFIGYKTKEVKVKGKTIVNVTLEQDSATLDEVVVVGMAESRMMKREHVVGYSIARIPQNTESYAAIKENDFKDVIKNPLSTFSVDVDKASYSNVRRYINNGGLPPADAVRIEEMINYFNYDYKAPKDDAPFSINTELSACPWNKDNLLLHVGLQGKKIPMDDLPPSNIVFLLDVSGSMNSPNKLPLLKSSLKLLLESLRPKDRVAIVVYAGSSGLVLPSTSCKDKKTIIEALEGLSAGGSTAGGEGLKLAYKIANENFIKKGNNRIVMATDGDFNVGLSSNSEMERLITEEREKGIAISVLGFGMGNYKDDKMEIIADKGNGNYAYIDNLLEARKVLVSEFGGTMYTIAKDVKFQLEFNPVHVSKYRLVGYENRLLNEEDFEDDTKDAGEIGAGHTVTALYEIIPSKNNSDKENRLRYQTSELTSQALESNDLITLKLRYKKPEKNKSLLIEQSVQNKPVAFTETSDNYRFSASVAEFGMLLRDSKYLGTATWKSAYMLAKDAKGSDEEGYRGEMIRLIKSAELLSSNKQE
;
A
#
# COMPACT_ATOMS: atom_id res chain seq x y z
N MET A 1 38.93 -32.71 -61.80
CA MET A 1 39.50 -31.42 -61.34
C MET A 1 38.55 -30.24 -61.66
N GLN A 2 37.25 -30.44 -61.64
CA GLN A 2 36.20 -29.37 -61.86
C GLN A 2 35.21 -29.13 -60.71
N LEU A 3 35.25 -29.95 -59.64
CA LEU A 3 34.37 -29.79 -58.52
C LEU A 3 34.82 -28.76 -57.44
N ASN A 4 36.11 -28.39 -57.41
CA ASN A 4 36.63 -27.47 -56.38
C ASN A 4 36.46 -25.98 -56.69
N LYS A 5 36.09 -25.57 -57.90
CA LYS A 5 35.92 -24.15 -58.27
C LYS A 5 34.54 -23.65 -57.96
N ILE A 6 33.50 -24.50 -57.97
CA ILE A 6 32.12 -24.12 -57.66
C ILE A 6 31.92 -23.94 -56.15
N SER A 7 32.55 -24.79 -55.30
CA SER A 7 32.49 -24.66 -53.85
C SER A 7 33.15 -23.38 -53.32
N ILE A 8 34.25 -22.92 -53.91
CA ILE A 8 34.94 -21.69 -53.48
C ILE A 8 34.16 -20.45 -53.88
N THR A 9 33.45 -20.46 -55.02
CA THR A 9 32.64 -19.32 -55.48
C THR A 9 31.37 -19.18 -54.64
N ILE A 10 30.74 -20.29 -54.21
CA ILE A 10 29.56 -20.25 -53.30
C ILE A 10 29.99 -19.82 -51.89
N MET A 11 31.14 -20.22 -51.41
CA MET A 11 31.67 -19.79 -50.09
C MET A 11 32.03 -18.30 -50.09
N PHE A 12 32.53 -17.73 -51.20
CA PHE A 12 32.77 -16.28 -51.33
C PHE A 12 31.46 -15.48 -51.44
N PHE A 13 30.39 -16.05 -52.03
CA PHE A 13 29.08 -15.36 -52.14
C PHE A 13 28.30 -15.41 -50.85
N VAL A 14 28.49 -16.43 -49.99
CA VAL A 14 27.88 -16.51 -48.64
C VAL A 14 28.57 -15.57 -47.64
N ILE A 15 29.87 -15.31 -47.80
CA ILE A 15 30.63 -14.36 -46.96
C ILE A 15 30.29 -12.89 -47.32
N LEU A 16 29.83 -12.61 -48.54
CA LEU A 16 29.45 -11.24 -48.94
C LEU A 16 28.02 -10.83 -48.50
N LEU A 17 27.19 -11.75 -47.97
CA LEU A 17 25.83 -11.50 -47.50
C LEU A 17 25.70 -11.30 -45.97
N ALA A 18 26.78 -11.47 -45.21
CA ALA A 18 26.84 -11.09 -43.80
C ALA A 18 27.27 -9.62 -43.69
N GLN A 19 26.43 -8.70 -44.19
CA GLN A 19 26.50 -7.31 -43.75
C GLN A 19 26.00 -7.29 -42.32
N THR A 20 26.90 -7.39 -41.35
CA THR A 20 26.65 -6.99 -39.97
C THR A 20 26.20 -5.55 -40.00
N VAL A 21 24.91 -5.32 -39.64
CA VAL A 21 24.42 -3.98 -39.34
C VAL A 21 25.18 -3.52 -38.11
N ILE A 22 26.31 -2.84 -38.31
CA ILE A 22 27.08 -2.23 -37.23
C ILE A 22 26.24 -1.05 -36.76
N GLY A 23 25.58 -1.18 -35.63
CA GLY A 23 24.91 -0.08 -34.96
C GLY A 23 25.92 1.04 -34.67
N GLN A 24 25.58 2.28 -35.02
CA GLN A 24 26.41 3.43 -34.68
C GLN A 24 26.16 3.79 -33.21
N LYS A 25 27.20 3.78 -32.39
CA LYS A 25 27.17 4.21 -31.00
C LYS A 25 27.32 5.73 -30.93
N ILE A 26 26.34 6.40 -30.29
CA ILE A 26 26.34 7.85 -30.07
C ILE A 26 26.36 8.10 -28.57
N THR A 27 27.24 9.01 -28.16
CA THR A 27 27.37 9.48 -26.78
C THR A 27 27.21 10.99 -26.73
N GLY A 28 26.98 11.55 -25.53
CA GLY A 28 26.91 12.99 -25.35
C GLY A 28 26.42 13.37 -23.98
N THR A 29 26.23 14.67 -23.75
CA THR A 29 25.72 15.22 -22.50
C THR A 29 24.54 16.14 -22.79
N VAL A 30 23.50 16.04 -22.00
CA VAL A 30 22.34 16.92 -22.04
C VAL A 30 22.47 17.97 -20.94
N TYR A 31 22.26 19.23 -21.29
CA TYR A 31 22.36 20.39 -20.40
C TYR A 31 21.02 21.14 -20.36
N ASP A 32 20.80 21.89 -19.29
CA ASP A 32 19.80 22.93 -19.25
C ASP A 32 20.29 24.23 -19.91
N ASP A 33 19.46 25.27 -19.94
CA ASP A 33 19.76 26.61 -20.45
C ASP A 33 20.87 27.34 -19.66
N THR A 34 21.12 26.92 -18.40
CA THR A 34 22.21 27.44 -17.56
C THR A 34 23.53 26.66 -17.75
N LYS A 35 23.56 25.67 -18.64
CA LYS A 35 24.66 24.72 -18.88
C LYS A 35 24.94 23.75 -17.73
N THR A 36 23.96 23.55 -16.85
CA THR A 36 24.02 22.49 -15.85
C THR A 36 23.64 21.15 -16.49
N PRO A 37 24.40 20.06 -16.27
CA PRO A 37 24.03 18.73 -16.77
C PRO A 37 22.64 18.34 -16.28
N LEU A 38 21.81 17.77 -17.15
CA LEU A 38 20.47 17.26 -16.83
C LEU A 38 20.47 15.75 -16.65
N PRO A 39 20.51 15.24 -15.40
CA PRO A 39 20.34 13.81 -15.11
C PRO A 39 18.92 13.35 -15.40
N GLY A 40 18.77 12.15 -15.95
CA GLY A 40 17.45 11.57 -16.22
C GLY A 40 16.72 12.15 -17.44
N ALA A 41 17.39 12.96 -18.28
CA ALA A 41 16.83 13.40 -19.54
C ALA A 41 16.70 12.21 -20.51
N ASN A 42 15.55 12.11 -21.19
CA ASN A 42 15.29 11.05 -22.15
C ASN A 42 15.96 11.31 -23.48
N VAL A 43 16.57 10.27 -24.03
CA VAL A 43 17.16 10.27 -25.37
C VAL A 43 16.65 9.05 -26.11
N TYR A 44 15.85 9.24 -27.15
CA TYR A 44 15.30 8.13 -27.92
C TYR A 44 15.40 8.36 -29.42
N VAL A 45 15.42 7.23 -30.15
CA VAL A 45 15.50 7.24 -31.60
C VAL A 45 14.11 7.48 -32.18
N LYS A 46 13.96 8.58 -32.95
CA LYS A 46 12.66 8.96 -33.52
C LYS A 46 12.04 7.85 -34.35
N GLY A 47 10.78 7.52 -34.04
CA GLY A 47 10.01 6.48 -34.74
C GLY A 47 10.31 5.05 -34.32
N THR A 48 11.02 4.83 -33.21
CA THR A 48 11.30 3.51 -32.62
C THR A 48 11.03 3.49 -31.14
N SER A 49 11.02 2.31 -30.52
CA SER A 49 10.98 2.15 -29.05
C SER A 49 12.37 2.15 -28.40
N LYS A 50 13.44 2.40 -29.16
CA LYS A 50 14.83 2.37 -28.66
C LYS A 50 15.20 3.71 -28.03
N GLY A 51 15.53 3.69 -26.74
CA GLY A 51 15.89 4.89 -25.98
C GLY A 51 16.84 4.59 -24.82
N THR A 52 17.36 5.65 -24.20
CA THR A 52 18.18 5.65 -23.01
C THR A 52 17.90 6.91 -22.21
N THR A 53 18.42 6.99 -20.98
CA THR A 53 18.37 8.22 -20.15
C THR A 53 19.78 8.69 -19.84
N THR A 54 19.92 9.97 -19.51
CA THR A 54 21.19 10.52 -19.07
C THR A 54 21.51 10.07 -17.63
N ASP A 55 22.79 9.84 -17.36
CA ASP A 55 23.33 9.57 -16.02
C ASP A 55 23.41 10.85 -15.15
N PHE A 56 24.01 10.75 -13.96
CA PHE A 56 24.13 11.87 -13.02
C PHE A 56 24.96 13.05 -13.54
N ASP A 57 25.88 12.79 -14.47
CA ASP A 57 26.66 13.82 -15.14
C ASP A 57 25.94 14.36 -16.39
N GLY A 58 24.67 14.00 -16.60
CA GLY A 58 23.91 14.32 -17.80
C GLY A 58 24.37 13.58 -19.06
N LYS A 59 25.25 12.56 -18.93
CA LYS A 59 25.81 11.82 -20.07
C LYS A 59 24.88 10.69 -20.49
N TYR A 60 24.85 10.42 -21.80
CA TYR A 60 24.08 9.32 -22.36
C TYR A 60 24.90 8.52 -23.39
N GLU A 61 24.47 7.31 -23.61
CA GLU A 61 25.00 6.42 -24.64
C GLU A 61 23.82 5.67 -25.29
N ILE A 62 23.76 5.70 -26.62
CA ILE A 62 22.71 5.02 -27.39
C ILE A 62 23.27 4.43 -28.68
N GLU A 63 22.88 3.21 -29.00
CA GLU A 63 23.20 2.58 -30.29
C GLU A 63 22.02 2.80 -31.26
N ILE A 64 22.32 3.30 -32.46
CA ILE A 64 21.34 3.52 -33.52
C ILE A 64 21.68 2.75 -34.79
N ASP A 65 20.68 2.33 -35.51
CA ASP A 65 20.84 1.74 -36.82
C ASP A 65 21.09 2.83 -37.86
N ALA A 66 21.83 2.53 -38.92
CA ALA A 66 22.19 3.47 -40.00
C ALA A 66 20.96 4.15 -40.67
N LYS A 67 19.77 3.57 -40.51
CA LYS A 67 18.49 4.09 -41.01
C LYS A 67 17.89 5.20 -40.15
N HIS A 68 18.23 5.26 -38.87
CA HIS A 68 17.66 6.19 -37.91
C HIS A 68 18.67 7.29 -37.60
N GLN A 69 18.38 8.50 -38.04
CA GLN A 69 19.35 9.60 -37.98
C GLN A 69 18.87 10.79 -37.14
N VAL A 70 17.80 10.60 -36.33
CA VAL A 70 17.26 11.65 -35.49
C VAL A 70 17.08 11.11 -34.08
N LEU A 71 17.73 11.77 -33.11
CA LEU A 71 17.47 11.56 -31.68
C LEU A 71 16.54 12.65 -31.19
N VAL A 72 15.65 12.26 -30.28
CA VAL A 72 14.73 13.15 -29.59
C VAL A 72 15.15 13.21 -28.12
N PHE A 73 15.31 14.43 -27.62
CA PHE A 73 15.69 14.73 -26.25
C PHE A 73 14.50 15.37 -25.54
N SER A 74 14.09 14.84 -24.41
CA SER A 74 13.00 15.40 -23.62
C SER A 74 13.28 15.30 -22.13
N PHE A 75 12.86 16.31 -21.39
CA PHE A 75 12.93 16.35 -19.93
C PHE A 75 11.73 17.15 -19.40
N ILE A 76 11.23 16.81 -18.22
CA ILE A 76 10.05 17.46 -17.61
C ILE A 76 10.38 18.95 -17.35
N GLY A 77 9.51 19.84 -17.81
CA GLY A 77 9.70 21.30 -17.69
C GLY A 77 10.59 21.90 -18.77
N TYR A 78 10.98 21.12 -19.80
CA TYR A 78 11.81 21.58 -20.91
C TYR A 78 11.16 21.24 -22.26
N LYS A 79 11.41 22.09 -23.26
CA LYS A 79 10.94 21.86 -24.64
C LYS A 79 11.64 20.63 -25.23
N THR A 80 10.87 19.73 -25.80
CA THR A 80 11.40 18.58 -26.53
C THR A 80 12.22 19.03 -27.73
N LYS A 81 13.43 18.47 -27.89
CA LYS A 81 14.36 18.84 -28.96
C LYS A 81 14.75 17.66 -29.82
N GLU A 82 14.61 17.82 -31.14
CA GLU A 82 15.03 16.84 -32.14
C GLU A 82 16.38 17.22 -32.73
N VAL A 83 17.32 16.25 -32.75
CA VAL A 83 18.69 16.48 -33.27
C VAL A 83 19.05 15.45 -34.33
N LYS A 84 19.45 15.92 -35.52
CA LYS A 84 20.01 15.04 -36.56
C LYS A 84 21.43 14.62 -36.19
N VAL A 85 21.66 13.32 -36.18
CA VAL A 85 22.91 12.72 -35.72
C VAL A 85 23.74 12.08 -36.83
N LYS A 86 23.38 12.29 -38.08
CA LYS A 86 24.08 11.72 -39.26
C LYS A 86 25.58 11.97 -39.21
N GLY A 87 26.37 10.90 -39.08
CA GLY A 87 27.84 10.95 -39.07
C GLY A 87 28.48 11.50 -37.77
N LYS A 88 27.71 11.71 -36.72
CA LYS A 88 28.20 12.20 -35.42
C LYS A 88 28.26 11.04 -34.41
N THR A 89 29.37 10.92 -33.71
CA THR A 89 29.55 9.97 -32.59
C THR A 89 29.36 10.61 -31.22
N ILE A 90 29.47 11.95 -31.16
CA ILE A 90 29.25 12.73 -29.93
C ILE A 90 28.24 13.84 -30.23
N VAL A 91 27.17 13.90 -29.43
CA VAL A 91 26.10 14.89 -29.59
C VAL A 91 25.72 15.45 -28.21
N ASN A 92 26.16 16.67 -27.92
CA ASN A 92 25.74 17.42 -26.73
C ASN A 92 24.53 18.28 -27.05
N VAL A 93 23.56 18.33 -26.13
CA VAL A 93 22.29 19.02 -26.36
C VAL A 93 21.96 19.90 -25.15
N THR A 94 21.52 21.13 -25.42
CA THR A 94 20.95 22.01 -24.40
C THR A 94 19.44 22.05 -24.64
N LEU A 95 18.65 21.77 -23.59
CA LEU A 95 17.21 21.90 -23.56
C LEU A 95 16.86 23.29 -22.99
N GLU A 96 15.81 23.91 -23.56
CA GLU A 96 15.28 25.19 -23.12
C GLU A 96 14.10 24.96 -22.20
N GLN A 97 13.99 25.71 -21.09
CA GLN A 97 12.81 25.64 -20.23
C GLN A 97 11.54 25.96 -21.02
N ASP A 98 10.49 25.20 -20.76
CA ASP A 98 9.18 25.44 -21.36
C ASP A 98 8.39 26.40 -20.48
N SER A 99 8.47 27.70 -20.77
CA SER A 99 7.76 28.76 -20.07
C SER A 99 6.34 29.01 -20.60
N ALA A 100 5.87 28.19 -21.55
CA ALA A 100 4.53 28.31 -22.08
C ALA A 100 3.51 27.53 -21.24
N THR A 101 2.53 28.24 -20.73
CA THR A 101 1.25 27.69 -20.27
C THR A 101 0.64 26.77 -21.35
N LEU A 102 0.23 25.59 -20.90
CA LEU A 102 -0.40 24.50 -21.64
C LEU A 102 -1.27 24.93 -22.84
N ASP A 103 -0.77 24.75 -24.04
CA ASP A 103 -1.58 24.53 -25.21
C ASP A 103 -1.48 23.05 -25.61
N GLU A 104 -2.64 22.45 -25.78
CA GLU A 104 -2.92 21.05 -26.00
C GLU A 104 -2.17 20.49 -27.22
N VAL A 105 -1.26 19.55 -27.05
CA VAL A 105 -0.65 18.81 -28.15
C VAL A 105 -1.61 17.73 -28.63
N VAL A 106 -2.38 18.02 -29.64
CA VAL A 106 -3.19 17.04 -30.37
C VAL A 106 -2.26 16.16 -31.21
N VAL A 107 -2.12 14.91 -30.81
CA VAL A 107 -1.48 13.87 -31.63
C VAL A 107 -2.43 13.46 -32.73
N VAL A 108 -2.22 13.97 -33.92
CA VAL A 108 -2.96 13.55 -35.12
C VAL A 108 -2.32 12.28 -35.68
N GLY A 109 -2.95 11.14 -35.39
CA GLY A 109 -2.68 9.90 -36.10
C GLY A 109 -3.21 10.01 -37.54
N MET A 110 -2.34 10.00 -38.55
CA MET A 110 -2.74 9.91 -39.96
C MET A 110 -3.30 8.51 -40.26
N ALA A 111 -4.60 8.42 -40.42
CA ALA A 111 -5.24 7.35 -41.16
C ALA A 111 -5.74 7.95 -42.52
N GLU A 112 -5.33 7.34 -43.62
CA GLU A 112 -5.74 7.73 -44.95
C GLU A 112 -7.27 7.71 -45.12
N SER A 113 -7.85 8.85 -45.48
CA SER A 113 -9.28 8.96 -45.74
C SER A 113 -9.60 8.67 -47.19
N ARG A 114 -10.39 7.63 -47.44
CA ARG A 114 -11.21 7.53 -48.65
C ARG A 114 -12.48 8.35 -48.48
N MET A 115 -12.68 9.33 -49.36
CA MET A 115 -13.91 10.13 -49.44
C MET A 115 -15.13 9.23 -49.69
N MET A 116 -16.14 9.33 -48.83
CA MET A 116 -17.53 9.02 -49.12
C MET A 116 -18.45 10.13 -48.60
N LYS A 117 -19.49 10.42 -49.44
CA LYS A 117 -20.42 11.53 -49.33
C LYS A 117 -21.15 11.61 -47.98
N ARG A 118 -21.33 12.85 -47.52
CA ARG A 118 -22.10 13.23 -46.32
C ARG A 118 -23.60 12.95 -46.51
N GLU A 119 -24.16 12.18 -45.56
CA GLU A 119 -25.52 12.39 -45.07
C GLU A 119 -25.42 12.83 -43.60
N HIS A 120 -26.16 13.86 -43.21
CA HIS A 120 -26.20 14.38 -41.84
C HIS A 120 -26.91 13.36 -40.94
N VAL A 121 -26.12 12.57 -40.19
CA VAL A 121 -26.59 11.88 -39.01
C VAL A 121 -26.15 12.72 -37.82
N VAL A 122 -27.10 13.27 -37.06
CA VAL A 122 -26.84 13.87 -35.75
C VAL A 122 -26.45 12.73 -34.82
N GLY A 123 -25.15 12.43 -34.72
CA GLY A 123 -24.59 11.47 -33.80
C GLY A 123 -24.60 12.07 -32.39
N TYR A 124 -25.50 11.60 -31.52
CA TYR A 124 -25.29 11.72 -30.08
C TYR A 124 -23.98 11.02 -29.78
N SER A 125 -22.95 11.77 -29.38
CA SER A 125 -21.78 11.19 -28.75
C SER A 125 -22.25 10.60 -27.43
N ILE A 126 -22.42 9.28 -27.40
CA ILE A 126 -22.56 8.54 -26.16
C ILE A 126 -21.25 8.79 -25.43
N ALA A 127 -21.27 9.66 -24.42
CA ALA A 127 -20.17 9.79 -23.50
C ALA A 127 -19.87 8.37 -23.00
N ARG A 128 -18.68 7.84 -23.33
CA ARG A 128 -18.23 6.56 -22.75
C ARG A 128 -18.19 6.78 -21.25
N ILE A 129 -19.12 6.17 -20.54
CA ILE A 129 -19.06 6.06 -19.08
C ILE A 129 -17.70 5.38 -18.80
N PRO A 130 -16.79 6.01 -18.06
CA PRO A 130 -15.53 5.38 -17.70
C PRO A 130 -15.86 4.04 -17.06
N GLN A 131 -15.39 2.93 -17.62
CA GLN A 131 -15.57 1.64 -17.00
C GLN A 131 -14.78 1.65 -15.69
N ASN A 132 -15.48 1.42 -14.57
CA ASN A 132 -14.82 1.19 -13.28
C ASN A 132 -14.06 -0.15 -13.38
N THR A 133 -12.72 -0.09 -13.34
CA THR A 133 -11.82 -1.25 -13.40
C THR A 133 -11.12 -1.48 -12.07
N GLU A 134 -11.63 -0.90 -10.98
CA GLU A 134 -11.09 -1.13 -9.63
C GLU A 134 -11.11 -2.63 -9.30
N SER A 135 -10.03 -3.10 -8.67
CA SER A 135 -9.92 -4.50 -8.24
C SER A 135 -9.61 -4.59 -6.75
N TYR A 136 -10.26 -5.53 -6.10
CA TYR A 136 -10.10 -5.88 -4.69
C TYR A 136 -9.92 -7.40 -4.61
N ALA A 137 -9.07 -7.87 -3.70
CA ALA A 137 -8.91 -9.29 -3.44
C ALA A 137 -10.20 -9.85 -2.84
N ALA A 138 -10.68 -10.99 -3.38
CA ALA A 138 -11.89 -11.64 -2.88
C ALA A 138 -11.74 -12.06 -1.41
N ILE A 139 -12.74 -11.75 -0.60
CA ILE A 139 -12.76 -12.04 0.83
C ILE A 139 -13.61 -13.27 1.10
N LYS A 140 -13.05 -14.22 1.84
CA LYS A 140 -13.76 -15.37 2.39
C LYS A 140 -13.81 -15.24 3.91
N GLU A 141 -14.97 -14.92 4.45
CA GLU A 141 -15.16 -14.74 5.89
C GLU A 141 -14.67 -15.95 6.72
N ASN A 142 -14.07 -15.67 7.86
CA ASN A 142 -13.67 -16.70 8.81
C ASN A 142 -14.91 -17.44 9.36
N ASP A 143 -14.87 -18.76 9.31
CA ASP A 143 -15.88 -19.61 9.92
C ASP A 143 -15.61 -19.84 11.42
N PHE A 144 -16.65 -20.22 12.18
CA PHE A 144 -16.46 -20.70 13.55
C PHE A 144 -15.65 -21.99 13.55
N LYS A 145 -14.55 -21.97 14.32
CA LYS A 145 -13.67 -23.13 14.55
C LYS A 145 -14.03 -23.81 15.86
N ASP A 146 -14.12 -25.14 15.83
CA ASP A 146 -14.31 -25.98 17.00
C ASP A 146 -13.00 -26.04 17.81
N VAL A 147 -13.05 -25.73 19.10
CA VAL A 147 -11.84 -25.60 19.94
C VAL A 147 -11.12 -26.93 20.16
N ILE A 148 -11.84 -28.06 20.22
CA ILE A 148 -11.21 -29.37 20.42
C ILE A 148 -10.38 -29.76 19.17
N LYS A 149 -10.83 -29.36 17.98
CA LYS A 149 -10.14 -29.67 16.71
C LYS A 149 -9.09 -28.62 16.35
N ASN A 150 -9.33 -27.36 16.71
CA ASN A 150 -8.50 -26.21 16.39
C ASN A 150 -8.36 -25.34 17.65
N PRO A 151 -7.52 -25.73 18.62
CA PRO A 151 -7.39 -25.01 19.87
C PRO A 151 -6.71 -23.65 19.71
N LEU A 152 -5.98 -23.46 18.61
CA LEU A 152 -5.13 -22.30 18.38
C LEU A 152 -5.69 -21.41 17.26
N SER A 153 -5.57 -20.11 17.45
CA SER A 153 -5.79 -19.10 16.42
C SER A 153 -4.57 -18.23 16.27
N THR A 154 -3.91 -18.31 15.12
CA THR A 154 -2.66 -17.59 14.83
C THR A 154 -2.88 -16.57 13.71
N PHE A 155 -2.40 -15.34 13.90
CA PHE A 155 -2.49 -14.29 12.90
C PHE A 155 -1.36 -13.25 13.03
N SER A 156 -1.06 -12.56 11.91
CA SER A 156 -0.14 -11.43 11.86
C SER A 156 -0.84 -10.15 12.33
N VAL A 157 -0.11 -9.27 13.01
CA VAL A 157 -0.63 -7.97 13.49
C VAL A 157 -0.59 -6.88 12.43
N ASP A 158 -0.10 -7.18 11.24
CA ASP A 158 -0.04 -6.23 10.14
C ASP A 158 -1.44 -5.92 9.63
N VAL A 159 -1.86 -4.68 9.77
CA VAL A 159 -3.20 -4.24 9.36
C VAL A 159 -3.08 -2.90 8.65
N ASP A 160 -3.40 -2.91 7.37
CA ASP A 160 -3.58 -1.71 6.58
C ASP A 160 -4.81 -0.91 7.01
N LYS A 161 -5.00 0.27 6.45
CA LYS A 161 -6.12 1.17 6.80
C LYS A 161 -6.89 1.67 5.58
N ALA A 162 -6.57 1.17 4.41
CA ALA A 162 -7.12 1.65 3.14
C ALA A 162 -8.62 1.37 2.99
N SER A 163 -9.12 0.28 3.57
CA SER A 163 -10.52 -0.12 3.44
C SER A 163 -11.48 0.94 3.97
N TYR A 164 -11.22 1.56 5.13
CA TYR A 164 -12.12 2.58 5.68
C TYR A 164 -12.22 3.81 4.77
N SER A 165 -11.11 4.32 4.26
CA SER A 165 -11.10 5.48 3.34
C SER A 165 -11.74 5.15 2.00
N ASN A 166 -11.61 3.91 1.50
CA ASN A 166 -12.36 3.42 0.35
C ASN A 166 -13.86 3.38 0.62
N VAL A 167 -14.31 2.78 1.72
CA VAL A 167 -15.72 2.75 2.15
C VAL A 167 -16.29 4.17 2.23
N ARG A 168 -15.58 5.09 2.88
CA ARG A 168 -15.95 6.50 2.98
C ARG A 168 -16.12 7.14 1.60
N ARG A 169 -15.18 6.92 0.70
CA ARG A 169 -15.24 7.43 -0.67
C ARG A 169 -16.48 6.94 -1.41
N TYR A 170 -16.78 5.65 -1.36
CA TYR A 170 -17.97 5.09 -2.01
C TYR A 170 -19.25 5.72 -1.49
N ILE A 171 -19.41 5.78 -0.16
CA ILE A 171 -20.62 6.31 0.48
C ILE A 171 -20.78 7.81 0.18
N ASN A 172 -19.70 8.60 0.25
CA ASN A 172 -19.73 10.03 -0.06
C ASN A 172 -20.03 10.31 -1.54
N ASN A 173 -19.73 9.37 -2.44
CA ASN A 173 -20.10 9.45 -3.85
C ASN A 173 -21.50 8.88 -4.16
N GLY A 174 -22.31 8.59 -3.13
CA GLY A 174 -23.70 8.14 -3.28
C GLY A 174 -23.85 6.66 -3.64
N GLY A 175 -22.84 5.82 -3.41
CA GLY A 175 -22.87 4.37 -3.65
C GLY A 175 -22.44 3.57 -2.42
N LEU A 176 -22.84 2.29 -2.35
CA LEU A 176 -22.27 1.35 -1.39
C LEU A 176 -21.01 0.70 -1.98
N PRO A 177 -19.98 0.43 -1.15
CA PRO A 177 -18.79 -0.27 -1.61
C PRO A 177 -19.11 -1.72 -2.05
N PRO A 178 -18.32 -2.32 -2.96
CA PRO A 178 -18.38 -3.76 -3.17
C PRO A 178 -17.94 -4.50 -1.90
N ALA A 179 -18.48 -5.68 -1.64
CA ALA A 179 -18.20 -6.46 -0.42
C ALA A 179 -16.69 -6.69 -0.20
N ASP A 180 -15.96 -6.98 -1.28
CA ASP A 180 -14.52 -7.23 -1.24
C ASP A 180 -13.65 -5.98 -0.93
N ALA A 181 -14.22 -4.76 -1.00
CA ALA A 181 -13.54 -3.53 -0.56
C ALA A 181 -13.67 -3.30 0.96
N VAL A 182 -14.49 -4.09 1.66
CA VAL A 182 -14.81 -3.91 3.09
C VAL A 182 -13.99 -4.91 3.91
N ARG A 183 -12.82 -4.54 4.37
CA ARG A 183 -11.99 -5.33 5.30
C ARG A 183 -12.25 -4.85 6.73
N ILE A 184 -12.92 -5.70 7.51
CA ILE A 184 -13.43 -5.31 8.84
C ILE A 184 -12.26 -4.98 9.79
N GLU A 185 -11.18 -5.75 9.75
CA GLU A 185 -9.96 -5.51 10.53
C GLU A 185 -9.33 -4.15 10.23
N GLU A 186 -9.27 -3.75 8.95
CA GLU A 186 -8.75 -2.46 8.55
C GLU A 186 -9.66 -1.31 9.01
N MET A 187 -10.98 -1.52 8.92
CA MET A 187 -11.94 -0.54 9.42
C MET A 187 -11.84 -0.37 10.93
N ILE A 188 -11.69 -1.44 11.70
CA ILE A 188 -11.49 -1.40 13.15
C ILE A 188 -10.18 -0.64 13.46
N ASN A 189 -9.08 -1.00 12.80
CA ASN A 189 -7.75 -0.46 13.05
C ASN A 189 -7.51 0.92 12.42
N TYR A 190 -8.46 1.45 11.66
CA TYR A 190 -8.45 2.84 11.21
C TYR A 190 -8.53 3.83 12.38
N PHE A 191 -9.23 3.48 13.46
CA PHE A 191 -9.44 4.35 14.62
C PHE A 191 -8.35 4.17 15.67
N ASN A 192 -8.04 5.26 16.35
CA ASN A 192 -7.16 5.22 17.51
C ASN A 192 -7.98 4.83 18.75
N TYR A 193 -7.41 3.91 19.54
CA TYR A 193 -7.98 3.46 20.80
C TYR A 193 -7.08 3.89 21.94
N ASP A 194 -7.68 4.37 23.02
CA ASP A 194 -6.93 4.80 24.20
C ASP A 194 -6.66 3.59 25.12
N TYR A 195 -5.67 2.81 24.74
CA TYR A 195 -5.21 1.67 25.53
C TYR A 195 -4.17 2.10 26.58
N LYS A 196 -4.11 1.34 27.68
CA LYS A 196 -3.06 1.53 28.68
C LYS A 196 -1.69 1.37 28.04
N ALA A 197 -0.81 2.34 28.28
CA ALA A 197 0.57 2.28 27.78
C ALA A 197 1.34 1.09 28.41
N PRO A 198 2.34 0.53 27.69
CA PRO A 198 3.22 -0.48 28.26
C PRO A 198 3.97 0.08 29.48
N LYS A 199 4.19 -0.80 30.45
CA LYS A 199 4.95 -0.47 31.68
C LYS A 199 6.43 -0.76 31.45
N ASP A 200 7.27 -0.02 32.14
CA ASP A 200 8.73 -0.18 32.14
C ASP A 200 9.32 -0.16 30.70
N ASP A 201 10.19 -1.10 30.38
CA ASP A 201 10.83 -1.24 29.08
C ASP A 201 10.12 -2.20 28.13
N ALA A 202 8.91 -2.64 28.47
CA ALA A 202 8.13 -3.49 27.57
C ALA A 202 7.77 -2.72 26.29
N PRO A 203 7.94 -3.32 25.10
CA PRO A 203 7.58 -2.66 23.83
C PRO A 203 6.07 -2.57 23.65
N PHE A 204 5.28 -3.41 24.35
CA PHE A 204 3.83 -3.50 24.22
C PHE A 204 3.12 -3.62 25.55
N SER A 205 1.84 -3.22 25.57
CA SER A 205 0.85 -3.68 26.53
C SER A 205 -0.30 -4.36 25.79
N ILE A 206 -0.85 -5.40 26.42
CA ILE A 206 -2.03 -6.13 25.94
C ILE A 206 -3.20 -5.75 26.82
N ASN A 207 -4.29 -5.29 26.19
CA ASN A 207 -5.53 -4.87 26.85
C ASN A 207 -6.66 -5.79 26.37
N THR A 208 -7.37 -6.42 27.31
CA THR A 208 -8.45 -7.34 26.96
C THR A 208 -9.73 -7.00 27.70
N GLU A 209 -10.85 -7.11 27.01
CA GLU A 209 -12.18 -6.99 27.60
C GLU A 209 -13.07 -8.11 27.06
N LEU A 210 -13.93 -8.66 27.92
CA LEU A 210 -14.87 -9.73 27.59
C LEU A 210 -16.28 -9.34 28.03
N SER A 211 -17.23 -9.43 27.11
CA SER A 211 -18.66 -9.17 27.39
C SER A 211 -19.57 -9.95 26.47
N ALA A 212 -20.89 -9.84 26.63
CA ALA A 212 -21.84 -10.39 25.66
C ALA A 212 -21.64 -9.79 24.27
N CYS A 213 -21.76 -10.60 23.25
CA CYS A 213 -21.66 -10.17 21.86
C CYS A 213 -22.90 -9.34 21.47
N PRO A 214 -22.75 -8.08 20.97
CA PRO A 214 -23.92 -7.21 20.71
C PRO A 214 -24.82 -7.73 19.59
N TRP A 215 -24.29 -8.43 18.60
CA TRP A 215 -25.07 -9.00 17.48
C TRP A 215 -25.54 -10.45 17.72
N ASN A 216 -25.09 -11.09 18.80
CA ASN A 216 -25.54 -12.42 19.19
C ASN A 216 -25.41 -12.60 20.70
N LYS A 217 -26.47 -12.39 21.45
CA LYS A 217 -26.48 -12.39 22.93
C LYS A 217 -26.13 -13.74 23.57
N ASP A 218 -26.22 -14.85 22.83
CA ASP A 218 -25.80 -16.17 23.31
C ASP A 218 -24.29 -16.38 23.24
N ASN A 219 -23.58 -15.52 22.53
CA ASN A 219 -22.14 -15.52 22.35
C ASN A 219 -21.46 -14.47 23.23
N LEU A 220 -20.17 -14.64 23.44
CA LEU A 220 -19.29 -13.60 23.99
C LEU A 220 -18.49 -12.92 22.89
N LEU A 221 -18.13 -11.67 23.12
CA LEU A 221 -17.18 -10.94 22.31
C LEU A 221 -15.94 -10.64 23.16
N LEU A 222 -14.80 -11.16 22.72
CA LEU A 222 -13.50 -10.84 23.29
C LEU A 222 -12.83 -9.77 22.45
N HIS A 223 -12.49 -8.67 23.08
CA HIS A 223 -11.70 -7.58 22.51
C HIS A 223 -10.25 -7.73 22.97
N VAL A 224 -9.32 -7.72 22.02
CA VAL A 224 -7.87 -7.77 22.25
C VAL A 224 -7.25 -6.53 21.65
N GLY A 225 -6.71 -5.65 22.49
CA GLY A 225 -6.03 -4.43 22.10
C GLY A 225 -4.55 -4.48 22.42
N LEU A 226 -3.70 -4.22 21.44
CA LEU A 226 -2.25 -4.08 21.59
C LEU A 226 -1.89 -2.60 21.51
N GLN A 227 -1.05 -2.11 22.44
CA GLN A 227 -0.50 -0.76 22.43
C GLN A 227 1.02 -0.82 22.34
N GLY A 228 1.58 -0.29 21.27
CA GLY A 228 3.02 -0.08 21.13
C GLY A 228 3.51 1.09 22.00
N LYS A 229 4.75 0.99 22.48
CA LYS A 229 5.42 2.05 23.25
C LYS A 229 5.49 3.34 22.40
N LYS A 230 5.00 4.45 22.93
CA LYS A 230 5.09 5.77 22.31
C LYS A 230 6.52 6.30 22.46
N ILE A 231 7.10 6.78 21.36
CA ILE A 231 8.44 7.40 21.33
C ILE A 231 8.25 8.85 20.85
N PRO A 232 8.76 9.84 21.58
CA PRO A 232 8.72 11.22 21.12
C PRO A 232 9.43 11.40 19.78
N MET A 233 8.88 12.23 18.89
CA MET A 233 9.42 12.45 17.54
C MET A 233 10.90 12.88 17.56
N ASP A 234 11.32 13.69 18.53
CA ASP A 234 12.70 14.18 18.65
C ASP A 234 13.70 13.06 18.95
N ASP A 235 13.25 12.00 19.64
CA ASP A 235 14.09 10.85 20.00
C ASP A 235 14.23 9.84 18.84
N LEU A 236 13.38 9.96 17.81
CA LEU A 236 13.46 9.08 16.64
C LEU A 236 14.75 9.35 15.84
N PRO A 237 15.38 8.31 15.25
CA PRO A 237 16.56 8.48 14.39
C PRO A 237 16.24 9.34 13.16
N PRO A 238 17.26 9.83 12.43
CA PRO A 238 17.04 10.58 11.20
C PRO A 238 16.44 9.69 10.11
N SER A 239 15.65 10.31 9.23
CA SER A 239 15.01 9.64 8.10
C SER A 239 15.63 10.04 6.77
N ASN A 240 15.86 9.06 5.89
CA ASN A 240 16.15 9.20 4.48
C ASN A 240 14.91 8.77 3.70
N ILE A 241 14.18 9.75 3.16
CA ILE A 241 12.89 9.52 2.49
C ILE A 241 13.06 9.80 1.01
N VAL A 242 12.68 8.85 0.18
CA VAL A 242 12.61 9.03 -1.27
C VAL A 242 11.14 9.00 -1.70
N PHE A 243 10.63 10.13 -2.15
CA PHE A 243 9.30 10.18 -2.78
C PHE A 243 9.39 9.62 -4.19
N LEU A 244 8.63 8.57 -4.48
CA LEU A 244 8.45 8.00 -5.81
C LEU A 244 7.04 8.35 -6.30
N LEU A 245 6.92 9.36 -7.15
CA LEU A 245 5.66 10.00 -7.46
C LEU A 245 5.23 9.70 -8.88
N ASP A 246 3.99 9.23 -9.02
CA ASP A 246 3.31 9.14 -10.30
C ASP A 246 2.95 10.55 -10.79
N VAL A 247 3.45 10.89 -11.99
CA VAL A 247 3.10 12.13 -12.69
C VAL A 247 2.55 11.83 -14.08
N SER A 248 2.00 10.62 -14.31
CA SER A 248 1.34 10.24 -15.55
C SER A 248 0.12 11.12 -15.84
N GLY A 249 -0.37 11.11 -17.09
CA GLY A 249 -1.51 11.92 -17.51
C GLY A 249 -2.79 11.65 -16.70
N SER A 250 -2.97 10.43 -16.21
CA SER A 250 -4.10 10.05 -15.34
C SER A 250 -4.11 10.78 -14.00
N MET A 251 -2.95 11.29 -13.53
CA MET A 251 -2.78 12.00 -12.25
C MET A 251 -3.26 13.47 -12.29
N ASN A 252 -3.78 13.97 -13.40
CA ASN A 252 -4.17 15.38 -13.55
C ASN A 252 -5.41 15.80 -12.75
N SER A 253 -6.22 14.85 -12.25
CA SER A 253 -7.46 15.17 -11.51
C SER A 253 -7.19 15.81 -10.14
N PRO A 254 -8.09 16.69 -9.64
CA PRO A 254 -7.91 17.40 -8.36
C PRO A 254 -7.65 16.48 -7.15
N ASN A 255 -8.23 15.28 -7.15
CA ASN A 255 -8.08 14.25 -6.11
C ASN A 255 -6.86 13.33 -6.31
N LYS A 256 -5.94 13.68 -7.21
CA LYS A 256 -4.70 12.94 -7.52
C LYS A 256 -3.48 13.83 -7.30
N LEU A 257 -2.74 14.25 -8.33
CA LEU A 257 -1.50 15.02 -8.17
C LEU A 257 -1.67 16.32 -7.37
N PRO A 258 -2.73 17.13 -7.54
CA PRO A 258 -2.94 18.31 -6.68
C PRO A 258 -3.14 17.95 -5.20
N LEU A 259 -3.91 16.91 -4.90
CA LEU A 259 -4.07 16.41 -3.53
C LEU A 259 -2.75 15.85 -2.99
N LEU A 260 -2.02 15.06 -3.79
CA LEU A 260 -0.69 14.53 -3.45
C LEU A 260 0.29 15.64 -3.05
N LYS A 261 0.42 16.69 -3.86
CA LYS A 261 1.27 17.84 -3.54
C LYS A 261 0.91 18.47 -2.19
N SER A 262 -0.38 18.68 -1.95
CA SER A 262 -0.88 19.22 -0.68
C SER A 262 -0.58 18.29 0.50
N SER A 263 -0.73 16.98 0.29
CA SER A 263 -0.45 15.94 1.29
C SER A 263 1.04 15.89 1.68
N LEU A 264 1.94 15.95 0.68
CA LEU A 264 3.38 15.95 0.93
C LEU A 264 3.89 17.23 1.59
N LYS A 265 3.24 18.37 1.36
CA LYS A 265 3.53 19.60 2.11
C LYS A 265 3.21 19.45 3.60
N LEU A 266 2.06 18.83 3.94
CA LEU A 266 1.74 18.53 5.34
C LEU A 266 2.81 17.62 5.97
N LEU A 267 3.25 16.58 5.25
CA LEU A 267 4.34 15.72 5.73
C LEU A 267 5.63 16.52 5.97
N LEU A 268 6.02 17.40 5.05
CA LEU A 268 7.23 18.23 5.19
C LEU A 268 7.21 19.13 6.42
N GLU A 269 6.03 19.59 6.87
CA GLU A 269 5.92 20.35 8.12
C GLU A 269 6.34 19.52 9.33
N SER A 270 6.06 18.21 9.33
CA SER A 270 6.39 17.28 10.41
C SER A 270 7.84 16.79 10.37
N LEU A 271 8.53 16.91 9.23
CA LEU A 271 9.92 16.48 9.09
C LEU A 271 10.90 17.44 9.79
N ARG A 272 11.92 16.84 10.41
CA ARG A 272 12.92 17.54 11.23
C ARG A 272 14.13 17.96 10.40
N PRO A 273 14.91 18.93 10.84
CA PRO A 273 16.13 19.35 10.14
C PRO A 273 17.15 18.24 9.88
N LYS A 274 17.14 17.17 10.70
CA LYS A 274 18.01 15.99 10.54
C LYS A 274 17.53 14.99 9.49
N ASP A 275 16.28 15.12 9.02
CA ASP A 275 15.70 14.27 7.99
C ASP A 275 16.07 14.78 6.58
N ARG A 276 16.03 13.89 5.59
CA ARG A 276 16.37 14.19 4.19
C ARG A 276 15.28 13.68 3.27
N VAL A 277 15.04 14.40 2.19
CA VAL A 277 14.05 14.07 1.16
C VAL A 277 14.68 14.10 -0.22
N ALA A 278 14.42 13.09 -1.04
CA ALA A 278 14.64 13.10 -2.49
C ALA A 278 13.30 12.92 -3.21
N ILE A 279 13.19 13.42 -4.45
CA ILE A 279 11.99 13.27 -5.27
C ILE A 279 12.36 12.60 -6.58
N VAL A 280 11.80 11.43 -6.81
CA VAL A 280 11.84 10.67 -8.05
C VAL A 280 10.44 10.64 -8.63
N VAL A 281 10.31 10.92 -9.91
CA VAL A 281 9.02 10.85 -10.62
C VAL A 281 9.06 9.76 -11.67
N TYR A 282 7.88 9.23 -12.00
CA TYR A 282 7.71 8.35 -13.14
C TYR A 282 6.43 8.70 -13.91
N ALA A 283 6.58 8.63 -15.24
CA ALA A 283 5.51 8.77 -16.22
C ALA A 283 5.92 7.98 -17.47
N GLY A 284 5.96 8.58 -18.67
CA GLY A 284 6.56 7.97 -19.87
C GLY A 284 8.06 7.63 -19.73
N SER A 285 8.69 8.15 -18.69
CA SER A 285 10.06 7.88 -18.25
C SER A 285 10.18 8.16 -16.75
N SER A 286 11.27 7.73 -16.14
CA SER A 286 11.61 8.05 -14.75
C SER A 286 12.67 9.16 -14.68
N GLY A 287 12.64 9.98 -13.62
CA GLY A 287 13.59 11.05 -13.45
C GLY A 287 13.78 11.47 -11.98
N LEU A 288 15.01 11.90 -11.65
CA LEU A 288 15.33 12.52 -10.37
C LEU A 288 15.02 14.02 -10.45
N VAL A 289 13.95 14.45 -9.80
CA VAL A 289 13.55 15.88 -9.75
C VAL A 289 14.28 16.64 -8.67
N LEU A 290 14.47 16.01 -7.50
CA LEU A 290 15.19 16.59 -6.38
C LEU A 290 16.17 15.56 -5.80
N PRO A 291 17.49 15.81 -5.83
CA PRO A 291 18.45 14.97 -5.12
C PRO A 291 18.21 15.04 -3.62
N SER A 292 18.81 14.10 -2.85
CA SER A 292 18.63 14.06 -1.40
C SER A 292 18.98 15.40 -0.74
N THR A 293 17.94 16.08 -0.28
CA THR A 293 18.00 17.45 0.28
C THR A 293 17.63 17.40 1.77
N SER A 294 18.36 18.11 2.61
CA SER A 294 18.05 18.23 4.04
C SER A 294 16.74 18.99 4.26
N CYS A 295 15.91 18.53 5.20
CA CYS A 295 14.68 19.22 5.60
C CYS A 295 14.95 20.54 6.36
N LYS A 296 16.20 20.99 6.50
CA LYS A 296 16.52 22.40 6.81
C LYS A 296 16.10 23.34 5.68
N ASP A 297 16.16 22.85 4.44
CA ASP A 297 15.81 23.60 3.23
C ASP A 297 14.44 23.14 2.68
N LYS A 298 13.40 23.28 3.53
CA LYS A 298 12.02 22.94 3.13
C LYS A 298 11.55 23.73 1.90
N LYS A 299 12.07 24.95 1.70
CA LYS A 299 11.68 25.79 0.57
C LYS A 299 12.02 25.14 -0.76
N THR A 300 13.27 24.69 -0.94
CA THR A 300 13.71 23.99 -2.15
C THR A 300 12.90 22.71 -2.41
N ILE A 301 12.57 21.95 -1.34
CA ILE A 301 11.75 20.75 -1.48
C ILE A 301 10.31 21.10 -1.93
N ILE A 302 9.72 22.16 -1.38
CA ILE A 302 8.37 22.62 -1.74
C ILE A 302 8.34 23.13 -3.19
N GLU A 303 9.35 23.91 -3.59
CA GLU A 303 9.46 24.42 -4.97
C GLU A 303 9.56 23.26 -5.98
N ALA A 304 10.35 22.22 -5.67
CA ALA A 304 10.43 21.02 -6.50
C ALA A 304 9.08 20.28 -6.61
N LEU A 305 8.32 20.17 -5.50
CA LEU A 305 6.98 19.58 -5.51
C LEU A 305 5.98 20.40 -6.34
N GLU A 306 6.01 21.74 -6.19
CA GLU A 306 5.12 22.63 -6.93
C GLU A 306 5.37 22.59 -8.43
N GLY A 307 6.64 22.43 -8.84
CA GLY A 307 7.04 22.31 -10.24
C GLY A 307 6.53 21.04 -10.95
N LEU A 308 6.00 20.04 -10.22
CA LEU A 308 5.49 18.82 -10.84
C LEU A 308 4.23 19.08 -11.64
N SER A 309 4.12 18.46 -12.79
CA SER A 309 2.92 18.48 -13.64
C SER A 309 2.60 17.08 -14.13
N ALA A 310 1.30 16.78 -14.29
CA ALA A 310 0.87 15.48 -14.81
C ALA A 310 1.02 15.44 -16.33
N GLY A 311 1.57 14.34 -16.87
CA GLY A 311 1.72 14.13 -18.32
C GLY A 311 2.43 12.81 -18.66
N GLY A 312 2.30 12.33 -19.89
CA GLY A 312 2.93 11.11 -20.37
C GLY A 312 2.21 9.81 -20.00
N SER A 313 2.78 8.69 -20.41
CA SER A 313 2.33 7.32 -20.10
C SER A 313 3.03 6.78 -18.85
N THR A 314 2.55 5.65 -18.29
CA THR A 314 3.08 5.12 -17.02
C THR A 314 4.21 4.10 -17.27
N ALA A 315 5.42 4.36 -16.76
CA ALA A 315 6.58 3.45 -16.76
C ALA A 315 7.18 3.31 -15.33
N GLY A 316 6.44 2.63 -14.46
CA GLY A 316 6.72 2.61 -13.01
C GLY A 316 7.98 1.82 -12.60
N GLY A 317 8.37 0.77 -13.33
CA GLY A 317 9.45 -0.12 -12.91
C GLY A 317 10.84 0.50 -12.91
N GLU A 318 11.13 1.37 -13.86
CA GLU A 318 12.40 2.12 -13.88
C GLU A 318 12.44 3.18 -12.77
N GLY A 319 11.28 3.80 -12.47
CA GLY A 319 11.13 4.71 -11.35
C GLY A 319 11.44 4.04 -10.01
N LEU A 320 10.93 2.82 -9.80
CA LEU A 320 11.17 2.05 -8.60
C LEU A 320 12.68 1.70 -8.43
N LYS A 321 13.33 1.24 -9.50
CA LYS A 321 14.79 0.96 -9.49
C LYS A 321 15.61 2.22 -9.17
N LEU A 322 15.23 3.35 -9.77
CA LEU A 322 15.88 4.64 -9.50
C LEU A 322 15.67 5.10 -8.05
N ALA A 323 14.45 4.98 -7.52
CA ALA A 323 14.15 5.33 -6.13
C ALA A 323 14.98 4.51 -5.15
N TYR A 324 15.10 3.19 -5.34
CA TYR A 324 15.96 2.34 -4.53
C TYR A 324 17.44 2.71 -4.66
N LYS A 325 17.91 3.03 -5.86
CA LYS A 325 19.29 3.50 -6.06
C LYS A 325 19.57 4.76 -5.23
N ILE A 326 18.68 5.77 -5.31
CA ILE A 326 18.83 7.01 -4.54
C ILE A 326 18.75 6.75 -3.03
N ALA A 327 17.86 5.86 -2.59
CA ALA A 327 17.75 5.49 -1.18
C ALA A 327 19.03 4.81 -0.67
N ASN A 328 19.63 3.91 -1.46
CA ASN A 328 20.90 3.26 -1.14
C ASN A 328 22.07 4.24 -1.09
N GLU A 329 22.19 5.16 -2.06
CA GLU A 329 23.25 6.16 -2.11
C GLU A 329 23.24 7.11 -0.90
N ASN A 330 22.06 7.32 -0.31
CA ASN A 330 21.87 8.19 0.85
C ASN A 330 21.52 7.41 2.12
N PHE A 331 21.85 6.12 2.18
CA PHE A 331 21.49 5.24 3.27
C PHE A 331 22.04 5.72 4.61
N ILE A 332 21.16 5.86 5.60
CA ILE A 332 21.51 6.25 6.95
C ILE A 332 21.59 5.00 7.82
N LYS A 333 22.81 4.63 8.20
CA LYS A 333 23.02 3.53 9.14
C LYS A 333 22.35 3.85 10.48
N LYS A 334 21.49 2.96 10.98
CA LYS A 334 20.63 3.19 12.17
C LYS A 334 19.60 4.31 11.99
N GLY A 335 19.31 4.72 10.76
CA GLY A 335 18.24 5.64 10.42
C GLY A 335 17.02 4.91 9.85
N ASN A 336 15.97 5.66 9.59
CA ASN A 336 14.83 5.16 8.83
C ASN A 336 15.06 5.44 7.34
N ASN A 337 15.22 4.40 6.53
CA ASN A 337 15.39 4.51 5.07
C ASN A 337 14.11 4.01 4.41
N ARG A 338 13.41 4.89 3.70
CA ARG A 338 12.09 4.56 3.19
C ARG A 338 11.78 5.23 1.85
N ILE A 339 11.17 4.46 0.98
CA ILE A 339 10.49 4.99 -0.20
C ILE A 339 9.02 5.25 0.18
N VAL A 340 8.49 6.40 -0.19
CA VAL A 340 7.06 6.72 -0.14
C VAL A 340 6.58 6.83 -1.58
N MET A 341 5.92 5.79 -2.04
CA MET A 341 5.37 5.69 -3.39
C MET A 341 3.97 6.26 -3.41
N ALA A 342 3.66 7.13 -4.37
CA ALA A 342 2.33 7.68 -4.59
C ALA A 342 1.87 7.40 -6.02
N THR A 343 0.68 6.80 -6.16
CA THR A 343 0.14 6.34 -7.45
C THR A 343 -1.39 6.37 -7.45
N ASP A 344 -2.00 6.38 -8.62
CA ASP A 344 -3.45 6.20 -8.80
C ASP A 344 -3.85 4.73 -9.07
N GLY A 345 -2.92 3.81 -8.90
CA GLY A 345 -3.14 2.38 -9.07
C GLY A 345 -2.77 1.83 -10.44
N ASP A 346 -2.58 2.66 -11.44
CA ASP A 346 -2.14 2.22 -12.78
C ASP A 346 -0.61 2.09 -12.83
N PHE A 347 -0.07 1.31 -11.90
CA PHE A 347 1.36 1.03 -11.84
C PHE A 347 1.73 -0.06 -12.85
N ASN A 348 1.86 0.34 -14.12
CA ASN A 348 2.39 -0.51 -15.16
C ASN A 348 3.91 -0.60 -15.03
N VAL A 349 4.35 -1.65 -14.36
CA VAL A 349 5.75 -1.98 -14.21
C VAL A 349 6.25 -2.42 -15.58
N GLY A 350 7.11 -1.66 -16.22
CA GLY A 350 7.87 -2.12 -17.41
C GLY A 350 8.87 -3.24 -17.09
N LEU A 351 8.78 -3.80 -15.88
CA LEU A 351 9.41 -5.05 -15.47
C LEU A 351 8.63 -6.22 -16.08
N SER A 352 9.32 -7.26 -16.48
CA SER A 352 8.78 -8.39 -17.25
C SER A 352 7.72 -9.21 -16.49
N SER A 353 7.59 -9.03 -15.16
CA SER A 353 6.54 -9.67 -14.35
C SER A 353 6.38 -9.04 -12.95
N ASN A 354 5.21 -9.24 -12.32
CA ASN A 354 4.99 -8.89 -10.91
C ASN A 354 6.02 -9.58 -9.98
N SER A 355 6.44 -10.79 -10.31
CA SER A 355 7.44 -11.55 -9.53
C SER A 355 8.82 -10.90 -9.51
N GLU A 356 9.23 -10.21 -10.57
CA GLU A 356 10.51 -9.48 -10.61
C GLU A 356 10.44 -8.25 -9.70
N MET A 357 9.31 -7.57 -9.68
CA MET A 357 9.07 -6.44 -8.78
C MET A 357 9.09 -6.88 -7.31
N GLU A 358 8.36 -7.94 -6.98
CA GLU A 358 8.32 -8.47 -5.61
C GLU A 358 9.71 -8.89 -5.13
N ARG A 359 10.51 -9.52 -6.00
CA ARG A 359 11.88 -9.90 -5.68
C ARG A 359 12.77 -8.67 -5.41
N LEU A 360 12.70 -7.64 -6.26
CA LEU A 360 13.44 -6.40 -6.05
C LEU A 360 13.08 -5.76 -4.70
N ILE A 361 11.78 -5.65 -4.40
CA ILE A 361 11.30 -5.05 -3.14
C ILE A 361 11.80 -5.86 -1.94
N THR A 362 11.74 -7.20 -2.01
CA THR A 362 12.22 -8.09 -0.94
C THR A 362 13.73 -7.94 -0.72
N GLU A 363 14.52 -7.93 -1.79
CA GLU A 363 15.98 -7.74 -1.71
C GLU A 363 16.37 -6.39 -1.09
N GLU A 364 15.66 -5.32 -1.42
CA GLU A 364 15.95 -3.98 -0.88
C GLU A 364 15.45 -3.82 0.57
N ARG A 365 14.35 -4.46 0.92
CA ARG A 365 13.88 -4.59 2.29
C ARG A 365 14.94 -5.26 3.20
N GLU A 366 15.56 -6.35 2.73
CA GLU A 366 16.62 -7.04 3.46
C GLU A 366 17.86 -6.17 3.69
N LYS A 367 18.10 -5.18 2.81
CA LYS A 367 19.14 -4.15 3.00
C LYS A 367 18.71 -3.05 3.98
N GLY A 368 17.45 -3.02 4.40
CA GLY A 368 16.91 -2.05 5.37
C GLY A 368 16.23 -0.84 4.73
N ILE A 369 15.77 -0.94 3.48
CA ILE A 369 14.99 0.11 2.81
C ILE A 369 13.54 -0.36 2.68
N ALA A 370 12.64 0.27 3.43
CA ALA A 370 11.21 0.00 3.37
C ALA A 370 10.50 0.79 2.24
N ILE A 371 9.32 0.32 1.81
CA ILE A 371 8.47 1.07 0.87
C ILE A 371 7.04 1.14 1.38
N SER A 372 6.50 2.35 1.57
CA SER A 372 5.09 2.60 1.83
C SER A 372 4.39 3.10 0.58
N VAL A 373 3.10 2.76 0.44
CA VAL A 373 2.31 3.09 -0.74
C VAL A 373 1.14 4.00 -0.35
N LEU A 374 1.00 5.11 -1.07
CA LEU A 374 -0.12 6.04 -0.97
C LEU A 374 -0.93 5.97 -2.26
N GLY A 375 -2.14 5.46 -2.17
CA GLY A 375 -3.06 5.39 -3.30
C GLY A 375 -3.93 6.65 -3.41
N PHE A 376 -4.18 7.11 -4.63
CA PHE A 376 -4.98 8.30 -4.95
C PHE A 376 -6.00 8.03 -6.05
N GLY A 377 -7.07 8.81 -6.10
CA GLY A 377 -8.00 8.78 -7.21
C GLY A 377 -9.01 7.63 -7.18
N MET A 378 -9.67 7.37 -8.29
CA MET A 378 -10.68 6.32 -8.44
C MET A 378 -10.84 5.88 -9.91
N GLY A 379 -11.54 4.77 -10.15
CA GLY A 379 -11.91 4.28 -11.47
C GLY A 379 -10.98 3.21 -12.07
N ASN A 380 -9.67 3.32 -11.86
CA ASN A 380 -8.66 2.33 -12.29
C ASN A 380 -7.79 1.82 -11.14
N TYR A 381 -8.22 2.06 -9.92
CA TYR A 381 -7.50 1.74 -8.70
C TYR A 381 -7.29 0.23 -8.51
N LYS A 382 -6.04 -0.20 -8.19
CA LYS A 382 -5.64 -1.60 -8.00
C LYS A 382 -5.19 -1.82 -6.56
N ASP A 383 -6.15 -1.95 -5.66
CA ASP A 383 -5.96 -2.10 -4.22
C ASP A 383 -5.04 -3.29 -3.89
N ASP A 384 -5.33 -4.44 -4.49
CA ASP A 384 -4.60 -5.68 -4.34
C ASP A 384 -3.09 -5.57 -4.65
N LYS A 385 -2.72 -4.83 -5.69
CA LYS A 385 -1.31 -4.62 -6.05
C LYS A 385 -0.59 -3.73 -5.06
N MET A 386 -1.24 -2.67 -4.59
CA MET A 386 -0.63 -1.71 -3.67
C MET A 386 -0.42 -2.32 -2.28
N GLU A 387 -1.36 -3.14 -1.83
CA GLU A 387 -1.22 -3.93 -0.61
C GLU A 387 0.02 -4.85 -0.70
N ILE A 388 0.16 -5.64 -1.79
CA ILE A 388 1.30 -6.54 -2.00
C ILE A 388 2.63 -5.79 -1.98
N ILE A 389 2.73 -4.61 -2.63
CA ILE A 389 3.96 -3.81 -2.65
C ILE A 389 4.35 -3.36 -1.24
N ALA A 390 3.39 -2.87 -0.47
CA ALA A 390 3.62 -2.41 0.90
C ALA A 390 4.03 -3.58 1.81
N ASP A 391 3.29 -4.70 1.78
CA ASP A 391 3.56 -5.89 2.59
C ASP A 391 4.95 -6.46 2.31
N LYS A 392 5.32 -6.65 1.02
CA LYS A 392 6.64 -7.16 0.63
C LYS A 392 7.77 -6.19 1.02
N GLY A 393 7.46 -4.91 1.13
CA GLY A 393 8.42 -3.85 1.39
C GLY A 393 8.50 -3.37 2.84
N ASN A 394 7.91 -4.06 3.82
CA ASN A 394 7.84 -3.62 5.23
C ASN A 394 7.36 -2.17 5.36
N GLY A 395 6.35 -1.82 4.60
CA GLY A 395 5.73 -0.51 4.63
C GLY A 395 4.25 -0.59 4.95
N ASN A 396 3.58 0.53 4.86
CA ASN A 396 2.14 0.63 5.08
C ASN A 396 1.46 1.05 3.79
N TYR A 397 0.27 0.54 3.57
CA TYR A 397 -0.60 0.95 2.49
C TYR A 397 -1.73 1.83 3.02
N ALA A 398 -1.93 2.99 2.41
CA ALA A 398 -3.03 3.89 2.72
C ALA A 398 -3.65 4.47 1.46
N TYR A 399 -4.96 4.64 1.46
CA TYR A 399 -5.69 5.31 0.38
C TYR A 399 -6.08 6.73 0.81
N ILE A 400 -5.59 7.72 0.08
CA ILE A 400 -5.79 9.14 0.37
C ILE A 400 -6.93 9.68 -0.51
N ASP A 401 -8.13 9.76 0.05
CA ASP A 401 -9.31 10.30 -0.61
C ASP A 401 -9.50 11.81 -0.42
N ASN A 402 -8.91 12.36 0.65
CA ASN A 402 -9.00 13.78 0.98
C ASN A 402 -7.82 14.25 1.85
N LEU A 403 -7.77 15.57 2.12
CA LEU A 403 -6.67 16.18 2.87
C LEU A 403 -6.66 15.82 4.36
N LEU A 404 -7.83 15.49 4.96
CA LEU A 404 -7.90 15.04 6.36
C LEU A 404 -7.29 13.63 6.50
N GLU A 405 -7.53 12.77 5.53
CA GLU A 405 -6.87 11.46 5.46
C GLU A 405 -5.35 11.62 5.29
N ALA A 406 -4.93 12.51 4.38
CA ALA A 406 -3.51 12.81 4.22
C ALA A 406 -2.86 13.28 5.54
N ARG A 407 -3.54 14.17 6.29
CA ARG A 407 -3.07 14.63 7.60
C ARG A 407 -2.98 13.47 8.61
N LYS A 408 -3.99 12.61 8.65
CA LYS A 408 -3.99 11.43 9.52
C LYS A 408 -2.77 10.55 9.25
N VAL A 409 -2.61 10.11 8.01
CA VAL A 409 -1.57 9.15 7.59
C VAL A 409 -0.17 9.75 7.68
N LEU A 410 0.01 11.00 7.21
CA LEU A 410 1.32 11.61 7.00
C LEU A 410 1.78 12.53 8.15
N VAL A 411 0.90 12.88 9.08
CA VAL A 411 1.24 13.75 10.22
C VAL A 411 0.95 13.05 11.53
N SER A 412 -0.32 12.69 11.78
CA SER A 412 -0.72 12.15 13.08
C SER A 412 -0.14 10.76 13.35
N GLU A 413 -0.04 9.91 12.33
CA GLU A 413 0.46 8.53 12.43
C GLU A 413 1.90 8.37 11.93
N PHE A 414 2.52 9.44 11.43
CA PHE A 414 3.85 9.40 10.81
C PHE A 414 4.91 8.76 11.70
N GLY A 415 4.96 9.15 12.98
CA GLY A 415 5.90 8.56 13.93
C GLY A 415 5.71 7.05 14.10
N GLY A 416 4.46 6.60 14.14
CA GLY A 416 4.09 5.19 14.27
C GLY A 416 4.37 4.37 13.01
N THR A 417 4.15 4.94 11.84
CA THR A 417 4.38 4.23 10.56
C THR A 417 5.85 4.24 10.14
N MET A 418 6.64 5.18 10.64
CA MET A 418 8.03 5.38 10.22
C MET A 418 9.07 4.73 11.14
N TYR A 419 8.73 4.38 12.38
CA TYR A 419 9.69 3.80 13.31
C TYR A 419 9.20 2.48 13.90
N THR A 420 9.72 1.40 13.37
CA THR A 420 9.41 0.03 13.81
C THR A 420 10.01 -0.22 15.20
N ILE A 421 9.17 -0.57 16.19
CA ILE A 421 9.59 -0.99 17.54
C ILE A 421 9.68 -2.49 17.68
N ALA A 422 8.99 -3.24 16.82
CA ALA A 422 9.07 -4.69 16.76
C ALA A 422 8.75 -5.21 15.36
N LYS A 423 9.41 -6.31 15.00
CA LYS A 423 9.27 -7.05 13.73
C LYS A 423 8.71 -8.43 13.98
N ASP A 424 8.16 -9.04 12.94
CA ASP A 424 7.65 -10.41 12.94
C ASP A 424 6.69 -10.65 14.11
N VAL A 425 5.75 -9.72 14.31
CA VAL A 425 4.83 -9.76 15.44
C VAL A 425 3.66 -10.67 15.10
N LYS A 426 3.51 -11.73 15.89
CA LYS A 426 2.49 -12.76 15.71
C LYS A 426 1.68 -12.91 16.97
N PHE A 427 0.37 -12.95 16.83
CA PHE A 427 -0.54 -13.36 17.87
C PHE A 427 -0.89 -14.84 17.73
N GLN A 428 -0.96 -15.55 18.87
CA GLN A 428 -1.58 -16.85 18.98
C GLN A 428 -2.45 -16.89 20.23
N LEU A 429 -3.72 -17.22 20.05
CA LEU A 429 -4.67 -17.44 21.14
C LEU A 429 -4.94 -18.93 21.27
N GLU A 430 -4.75 -19.46 22.48
CA GLU A 430 -5.11 -20.81 22.86
C GLU A 430 -6.39 -20.76 23.66
N PHE A 431 -7.45 -21.40 23.19
CA PHE A 431 -8.79 -21.37 23.80
C PHE A 431 -8.96 -22.56 24.74
N ASN A 432 -9.48 -22.30 25.96
CA ASN A 432 -9.78 -23.35 26.93
C ASN A 432 -11.09 -24.06 26.54
N PRO A 433 -11.06 -25.34 26.14
CA PRO A 433 -12.24 -26.07 25.70
C PRO A 433 -13.29 -26.31 26.80
N VAL A 434 -12.93 -26.10 28.07
CA VAL A 434 -13.89 -26.15 29.20
C VAL A 434 -14.87 -24.99 29.14
N HIS A 435 -14.41 -23.82 28.69
CA HIS A 435 -15.19 -22.59 28.66
C HIS A 435 -15.64 -22.21 27.24
N VAL A 436 -14.92 -22.64 26.20
CA VAL A 436 -15.14 -22.25 24.80
C VAL A 436 -15.45 -23.49 23.96
N SER A 437 -16.61 -23.51 23.31
CA SER A 437 -16.98 -24.54 22.33
C SER A 437 -16.42 -24.21 20.96
N LYS A 438 -16.67 -22.97 20.48
CA LYS A 438 -16.20 -22.48 19.19
C LYS A 438 -15.80 -21.03 19.29
N TYR A 439 -14.92 -20.60 18.38
CA TYR A 439 -14.53 -19.21 18.24
C TYR A 439 -14.45 -18.80 16.77
N ARG A 440 -14.55 -17.50 16.50
CA ARG A 440 -14.37 -16.88 15.19
C ARG A 440 -13.62 -15.57 15.33
N LEU A 441 -12.52 -15.39 14.60
CA LEU A 441 -11.85 -14.10 14.45
C LEU A 441 -12.65 -13.23 13.47
N VAL A 442 -12.98 -12.01 13.84
CA VAL A 442 -13.75 -11.06 13.04
C VAL A 442 -12.79 -10.23 12.19
N GLY A 443 -12.84 -10.42 10.87
CA GLY A 443 -11.84 -9.87 9.96
C GLY A 443 -10.52 -10.67 9.95
N TYR A 444 -9.44 -10.07 9.48
CA TYR A 444 -8.10 -10.68 9.41
C TYR A 444 -8.01 -11.89 8.46
N GLU A 445 -8.92 -12.02 7.52
CA GLU A 445 -9.00 -13.18 6.63
C GLU A 445 -7.72 -13.38 5.80
N ASN A 446 -7.04 -12.30 5.41
CA ASN A 446 -5.76 -12.29 4.68
C ASN A 446 -4.51 -12.27 5.59
N ARG A 447 -4.69 -12.25 6.92
CA ARG A 447 -3.61 -12.17 7.91
C ARG A 447 -3.50 -13.42 8.78
N LEU A 448 -4.28 -14.48 8.47
CA LEU A 448 -4.18 -15.75 9.18
C LEU A 448 -2.84 -16.43 8.89
N LEU A 449 -2.28 -17.05 9.92
CA LEU A 449 -1.07 -17.87 9.88
C LEU A 449 -1.40 -19.30 10.26
N ASN A 450 -0.60 -20.27 9.80
CA ASN A 450 -0.69 -21.64 10.30
C ASN A 450 -0.16 -21.69 11.74
N GLU A 451 -0.57 -22.71 12.50
CA GLU A 451 -0.14 -22.88 13.89
C GLU A 451 1.39 -22.99 14.02
N GLU A 452 2.02 -23.71 13.10
CA GLU A 452 3.47 -23.92 12.99
C GLU A 452 4.24 -22.63 12.66
N ASP A 453 3.63 -21.69 11.93
CA ASP A 453 4.25 -20.41 11.57
C ASP A 453 4.50 -19.51 12.79
N PHE A 454 3.84 -19.78 13.92
CA PHE A 454 4.03 -19.02 15.16
C PHE A 454 5.44 -19.18 15.74
N GLU A 455 5.98 -20.40 15.73
CA GLU A 455 7.33 -20.68 16.25
C GLU A 455 8.42 -20.50 15.20
N ASP A 456 8.07 -20.41 13.93
CA ASP A 456 9.03 -20.25 12.84
C ASP A 456 9.51 -18.80 12.73
N ASP A 457 10.77 -18.57 13.14
CA ASP A 457 11.43 -17.26 13.04
C ASP A 457 11.81 -16.87 11.59
N THR A 458 11.66 -17.76 10.62
CA THR A 458 11.89 -17.45 9.20
C THR A 458 10.65 -16.92 8.49
N LYS A 459 9.47 -17.13 9.08
CA LYS A 459 8.19 -16.62 8.56
C LYS A 459 8.03 -15.16 8.90
N ASP A 460 7.97 -14.38 7.84
CA ASP A 460 7.68 -12.95 7.91
C ASP A 460 6.27 -12.71 8.48
N ALA A 461 6.15 -11.71 9.33
CA ALA A 461 4.89 -11.27 9.92
C ALA A 461 4.92 -9.75 10.11
N GLY A 462 3.82 -9.18 10.60
CA GLY A 462 3.65 -7.75 10.69
C GLY A 462 4.68 -7.01 11.53
N GLU A 463 4.89 -5.76 11.19
CA GLU A 463 5.70 -4.83 11.97
C GLU A 463 4.82 -3.89 12.80
N ILE A 464 5.28 -3.52 13.98
CA ILE A 464 4.61 -2.52 14.82
C ILE A 464 5.51 -1.31 14.99
N GLY A 465 4.96 -0.15 14.68
CA GLY A 465 5.61 1.14 14.87
C GLY A 465 5.36 1.76 16.24
N ALA A 466 6.11 2.81 16.55
CA ALA A 466 6.01 3.52 17.81
C ALA A 466 4.61 4.12 18.04
N GLY A 467 3.97 3.77 19.15
CA GLY A 467 2.62 4.25 19.50
C GLY A 467 1.47 3.62 18.71
N HIS A 468 1.75 2.70 17.80
CA HIS A 468 0.73 2.01 17.02
C HIS A 468 -0.16 1.15 17.90
N THR A 469 -1.45 1.06 17.56
CA THR A 469 -2.43 0.19 18.21
C THR A 469 -2.94 -0.85 17.23
N VAL A 470 -3.16 -2.08 17.71
CA VAL A 470 -3.81 -3.15 16.95
C VAL A 470 -4.96 -3.69 17.76
N THR A 471 -6.12 -3.84 17.13
CA THR A 471 -7.35 -4.33 17.75
C THR A 471 -7.88 -5.53 17.00
N ALA A 472 -8.09 -6.64 17.70
CA ALA A 472 -8.74 -7.83 17.17
C ALA A 472 -9.97 -8.20 18.01
N LEU A 473 -11.01 -8.67 17.34
CA LEU A 473 -12.27 -9.09 17.95
C LEU A 473 -12.50 -10.59 17.69
N TYR A 474 -12.82 -11.31 18.74
CA TYR A 474 -13.23 -12.72 18.67
C TYR A 474 -14.65 -12.91 19.13
N GLU A 475 -15.49 -13.47 18.29
CA GLU A 475 -16.79 -13.97 18.68
C GLU A 475 -16.64 -15.41 19.20
N ILE A 476 -17.13 -15.67 20.42
CA ILE A 476 -16.92 -16.90 21.17
C ILE A 476 -18.27 -17.53 21.49
N ILE A 477 -18.44 -18.79 21.15
CA ILE A 477 -19.56 -19.61 21.60
C ILE A 477 -19.16 -20.30 22.88
N PRO A 478 -19.77 -19.97 24.05
CA PRO A 478 -19.46 -20.61 25.31
C PRO A 478 -19.76 -22.11 25.30
N SER A 479 -18.96 -22.87 26.01
CA SER A 479 -19.26 -24.31 26.24
C SER A 479 -20.46 -24.45 27.17
N LYS A 480 -21.51 -25.09 26.71
CA LYS A 480 -22.71 -25.43 27.50
C LYS A 480 -22.51 -26.83 28.08
N ASN A 481 -21.93 -26.92 29.27
CA ASN A 481 -21.72 -28.18 30.02
C ASN A 481 -21.14 -29.34 29.18
N ASN A 482 -20.20 -30.08 29.70
CA ASN A 482 -19.46 -31.26 29.21
C ASN A 482 -20.20 -32.32 28.34
N SER A 483 -21.29 -31.98 27.65
CA SER A 483 -22.17 -32.89 26.94
C SER A 483 -22.04 -32.90 25.41
N ASP A 484 -21.17 -32.08 24.80
CA ASP A 484 -20.96 -32.16 23.34
C ASP A 484 -20.08 -33.38 23.00
N LYS A 485 -20.68 -34.57 23.25
CA LYS A 485 -20.09 -35.88 22.94
C LYS A 485 -20.09 -36.23 21.44
N GLU A 486 -20.48 -35.30 20.57
CA GLU A 486 -20.82 -35.64 19.18
C GLU A 486 -19.63 -35.75 18.20
N ASN A 487 -18.40 -35.47 18.60
CA ASN A 487 -17.24 -35.54 17.68
C ASN A 487 -16.07 -36.38 18.19
N ARG A 488 -16.33 -37.59 18.70
CA ARG A 488 -15.26 -38.53 19.01
C ARG A 488 -14.64 -39.06 17.71
N LEU A 489 -13.37 -38.68 17.49
CA LEU A 489 -12.59 -39.30 16.43
C LEU A 489 -12.42 -40.79 16.72
N ARG A 490 -12.47 -41.64 15.67
CA ARG A 490 -12.36 -43.08 15.84
C ARG A 490 -11.00 -43.55 16.35
N TYR A 491 -9.95 -42.81 16.02
CA TYR A 491 -8.57 -43.18 16.25
C TYR A 491 -7.82 -42.25 17.20
N GLN A 492 -8.48 -41.22 17.75
CA GLN A 492 -7.86 -40.23 18.61
C GLN A 492 -8.84 -39.82 19.73
N THR A 493 -8.38 -39.78 20.96
CA THR A 493 -9.11 -39.20 22.08
C THR A 493 -8.44 -37.89 22.49
N SER A 494 -9.22 -36.83 22.69
CA SER A 494 -8.75 -35.57 23.27
C SER A 494 -9.17 -35.57 24.74
N GLU A 495 -8.24 -35.86 25.65
CA GLU A 495 -8.44 -35.68 27.08
C GLU A 495 -8.03 -34.29 27.49
N LEU A 496 -8.85 -33.62 28.31
CA LEU A 496 -8.53 -32.30 28.85
C LEU A 496 -7.45 -32.43 29.93
N THR A 497 -6.52 -31.51 29.97
CA THR A 497 -5.50 -31.45 31.02
C THR A 497 -6.11 -31.01 32.33
N SER A 498 -5.51 -31.42 33.47
CA SER A 498 -5.93 -30.95 34.78
C SER A 498 -5.92 -29.43 34.88
N GLN A 499 -4.94 -28.78 34.23
CA GLN A 499 -4.85 -27.32 34.15
C GLN A 499 -6.08 -26.72 33.47
N ALA A 500 -6.55 -27.27 32.35
CA ALA A 500 -7.75 -26.80 31.66
C ALA A 500 -9.01 -26.93 32.55
N LEU A 501 -9.11 -28.06 33.32
CA LEU A 501 -10.27 -28.35 34.16
C LEU A 501 -10.32 -27.47 35.42
N GLU A 502 -9.17 -27.12 35.99
CA GLU A 502 -9.05 -26.37 37.24
C GLU A 502 -8.94 -24.85 37.01
N SER A 503 -8.52 -24.43 35.82
CA SER A 503 -8.35 -23.01 35.48
C SER A 503 -9.67 -22.33 35.13
N ASN A 504 -9.84 -21.09 35.59
CA ASN A 504 -10.91 -20.22 35.11
C ASN A 504 -10.47 -19.36 33.88
N ASP A 505 -9.37 -19.71 33.25
CA ASP A 505 -8.89 -19.01 32.07
C ASP A 505 -9.75 -19.35 30.87
N LEU A 506 -10.25 -18.31 30.16
CA LEU A 506 -10.96 -18.44 28.90
C LEU A 506 -9.99 -18.77 27.76
N ILE A 507 -8.87 -18.03 27.75
CA ILE A 507 -7.79 -18.16 26.76
C ILE A 507 -6.43 -17.89 27.40
N THR A 508 -5.39 -18.42 26.75
CA THR A 508 -4.02 -17.94 26.89
C THR A 508 -3.61 -17.22 25.61
N LEU A 509 -3.23 -15.96 25.72
CA LEU A 509 -2.76 -15.14 24.62
C LEU A 509 -1.24 -15.12 24.61
N LYS A 510 -0.64 -15.44 23.47
CA LYS A 510 0.80 -15.43 23.23
C LYS A 510 1.12 -14.39 22.15
N LEU A 511 2.09 -13.52 22.42
CA LEU A 511 2.61 -12.53 21.48
C LEU A 511 4.09 -12.80 21.26
N ARG A 512 4.45 -13.20 20.05
CA ARG A 512 5.83 -13.44 19.64
C ARG A 512 6.30 -12.28 18.76
N TYR A 513 7.52 -11.78 19.01
CA TYR A 513 8.06 -10.64 18.28
C TYR A 513 9.58 -10.62 18.31
N LYS A 514 10.20 -9.90 17.36
CA LYS A 514 11.64 -9.59 17.35
C LYS A 514 11.87 -8.11 17.65
N LYS A 515 12.93 -7.80 18.38
CA LYS A 515 13.44 -6.42 18.46
C LYS A 515 14.03 -6.03 17.10
N PRO A 516 13.93 -4.76 16.66
CA PRO A 516 14.41 -4.34 15.35
C PRO A 516 15.85 -4.74 15.02
N GLU A 517 16.72 -4.74 16.04
CA GLU A 517 18.16 -5.05 15.94
C GLU A 517 18.50 -6.53 16.12
N LYS A 518 17.49 -7.40 16.36
CA LYS A 518 17.73 -8.80 16.75
C LYS A 518 16.94 -9.77 15.86
N ASN A 519 17.55 -10.92 15.56
CA ASN A 519 16.92 -11.99 14.78
C ASN A 519 16.21 -13.04 15.67
N LYS A 520 16.46 -13.03 16.99
CA LYS A 520 15.82 -13.96 17.92
C LYS A 520 14.53 -13.36 18.47
N SER A 521 13.44 -14.11 18.35
CA SER A 521 12.14 -13.73 18.89
C SER A 521 12.10 -13.79 20.42
N LEU A 522 11.19 -13.00 20.97
CA LEU A 522 10.79 -12.94 22.36
C LEU A 522 9.30 -13.31 22.45
N LEU A 523 8.88 -13.83 23.61
CA LEU A 523 7.50 -14.22 23.88
C LEU A 523 6.96 -13.41 25.06
N ILE A 524 5.73 -12.89 24.90
CA ILE A 524 4.90 -12.38 25.98
C ILE A 524 3.69 -13.30 26.07
N GLU A 525 3.33 -13.71 27.28
CA GLU A 525 2.18 -14.57 27.53
C GLU A 525 1.27 -13.92 28.57
N GLN A 526 -0.04 -13.99 28.35
CA GLN A 526 -1.06 -13.43 29.23
C GLN A 526 -2.32 -14.29 29.21
N SER A 527 -2.79 -14.73 30.37
CA SER A 527 -4.09 -15.39 30.50
C SER A 527 -5.23 -14.37 30.60
N VAL A 528 -6.37 -14.72 30.03
CA VAL A 528 -7.63 -13.95 30.13
C VAL A 528 -8.66 -14.81 30.85
N GLN A 529 -9.16 -14.29 31.97
CA GLN A 529 -10.14 -15.00 32.80
C GLN A 529 -11.53 -15.01 32.14
N ASN A 530 -12.26 -16.11 32.34
CA ASN A 530 -13.67 -16.21 31.96
C ASN A 530 -14.55 -15.41 32.93
N LYS A 531 -14.46 -14.08 32.87
CA LYS A 531 -15.22 -13.13 33.67
C LYS A 531 -15.82 -12.04 32.79
N PRO A 532 -16.88 -12.34 32.04
CA PRO A 532 -17.55 -11.32 31.23
C PRO A 532 -18.15 -10.23 32.13
N VAL A 533 -17.93 -8.98 31.76
CA VAL A 533 -18.55 -7.81 32.41
C VAL A 533 -19.87 -7.48 31.72
N ALA A 534 -20.74 -6.72 32.39
CA ALA A 534 -21.95 -6.22 31.75
C ALA A 534 -21.58 -5.33 30.55
N PHE A 535 -22.33 -5.40 29.47
CA PHE A 535 -22.03 -4.65 28.22
C PHE A 535 -21.92 -3.14 28.48
N THR A 536 -22.74 -2.60 29.38
CA THR A 536 -22.73 -1.19 29.79
C THR A 536 -21.50 -0.78 30.60
N GLU A 537 -20.76 -1.73 31.14
CA GLU A 537 -19.55 -1.50 31.92
C GLU A 537 -18.28 -1.61 31.07
N THR A 538 -18.41 -2.03 29.80
CA THR A 538 -17.27 -2.08 28.88
C THR A 538 -16.81 -0.67 28.51
N SER A 539 -15.53 -0.56 28.10
CA SER A 539 -14.94 0.70 27.67
C SER A 539 -15.60 1.23 26.38
N ASP A 540 -15.46 2.54 26.12
CA ASP A 540 -15.81 3.13 24.83
C ASP A 540 -15.05 2.48 23.69
N ASN A 541 -13.79 2.06 23.90
CA ASN A 541 -12.98 1.35 22.92
C ASN A 541 -13.63 0.03 22.50
N TYR A 542 -14.07 -0.76 23.47
CA TYR A 542 -14.79 -2.02 23.22
C TYR A 542 -16.07 -1.77 22.39
N ARG A 543 -16.95 -0.90 22.87
CA ARG A 543 -18.25 -0.65 22.22
C ARG A 543 -18.08 -0.03 20.83
N PHE A 544 -17.12 0.88 20.68
CA PHE A 544 -16.85 1.51 19.39
C PHE A 544 -16.28 0.50 18.38
N SER A 545 -15.30 -0.33 18.75
CA SER A 545 -14.77 -1.39 17.86
C SER A 545 -15.84 -2.40 17.46
N ALA A 546 -16.74 -2.76 18.38
CA ALA A 546 -17.89 -3.62 18.07
C ALA A 546 -18.84 -2.95 17.06
N SER A 547 -19.11 -1.64 17.20
CA SER A 547 -19.90 -0.89 16.22
C SER A 547 -19.26 -0.87 14.83
N VAL A 548 -17.92 -0.71 14.75
CA VAL A 548 -17.20 -0.77 13.47
C VAL A 548 -17.34 -2.15 12.83
N ALA A 549 -17.25 -3.22 13.64
CA ALA A 549 -17.46 -4.58 13.16
C ALA A 549 -18.89 -4.78 12.62
N GLU A 550 -19.93 -4.34 13.36
CA GLU A 550 -21.31 -4.39 12.87
C GLU A 550 -21.47 -3.64 11.54
N PHE A 551 -20.90 -2.43 11.44
CA PHE A 551 -20.95 -1.63 10.22
C PHE A 551 -20.29 -2.35 9.04
N GLY A 552 -19.10 -2.93 9.22
CA GLY A 552 -18.44 -3.70 8.20
C GLY A 552 -19.22 -4.95 7.78
N MET A 553 -19.78 -5.69 8.74
CA MET A 553 -20.63 -6.85 8.47
C MET A 553 -21.90 -6.49 7.68
N LEU A 554 -22.55 -5.34 8.00
CA LEU A 554 -23.69 -4.82 7.26
C LEU A 554 -23.36 -4.46 5.81
N LEU A 555 -22.20 -3.81 5.58
CA LEU A 555 -21.74 -3.47 4.24
C LEU A 555 -21.38 -4.69 3.39
N ARG A 556 -20.89 -5.77 4.02
CA ARG A 556 -20.54 -7.03 3.36
C ARG A 556 -21.75 -7.95 3.10
N ASP A 557 -22.89 -7.69 3.73
CA ASP A 557 -24.02 -8.66 3.83
C ASP A 557 -23.53 -9.99 4.45
N SER A 558 -22.84 -9.88 5.58
CA SER A 558 -22.20 -11.00 6.26
C SER A 558 -23.20 -12.04 6.74
N LYS A 559 -22.90 -13.32 6.58
CA LYS A 559 -23.70 -14.43 7.14
C LYS A 559 -23.70 -14.47 8.68
N TYR A 560 -22.86 -13.67 9.34
CA TYR A 560 -22.72 -13.59 10.79
C TYR A 560 -23.33 -12.31 11.38
N LEU A 561 -24.19 -11.62 10.66
CA LEU A 561 -24.89 -10.42 11.12
C LEU A 561 -25.68 -10.63 12.42
N GLY A 562 -26.23 -11.83 12.64
CA GLY A 562 -27.06 -12.09 13.80
C GLY A 562 -28.22 -11.08 13.90
N THR A 563 -28.25 -10.29 14.99
CA THR A 563 -29.25 -9.24 15.23
C THR A 563 -28.75 -7.83 14.88
N ALA A 564 -27.56 -7.70 14.25
CA ALA A 564 -27.01 -6.42 13.85
C ALA A 564 -27.91 -5.69 12.84
N THR A 565 -28.04 -4.39 13.02
CA THR A 565 -28.80 -3.49 12.15
C THR A 565 -28.06 -2.17 11.98
N TRP A 566 -28.36 -1.39 10.95
CA TRP A 566 -27.85 -0.02 10.81
C TRP A 566 -28.09 0.83 12.06
N LYS A 567 -29.28 0.64 12.68
CA LYS A 567 -29.67 1.34 13.91
C LYS A 567 -28.80 0.90 15.11
N SER A 568 -28.54 -0.41 15.29
CA SER A 568 -27.68 -0.89 16.39
C SER A 568 -26.25 -0.38 16.24
N ALA A 569 -25.65 -0.52 15.05
CA ALA A 569 -24.32 0.01 14.75
C ALA A 569 -24.23 1.52 15.01
N TYR A 570 -25.22 2.30 14.55
CA TYR A 570 -25.29 3.74 14.80
C TYR A 570 -25.34 4.09 16.29
N MET A 571 -26.20 3.42 17.06
CA MET A 571 -26.37 3.70 18.50
C MET A 571 -25.10 3.36 19.26
N LEU A 572 -24.49 2.20 19.00
CA LEU A 572 -23.22 1.80 19.62
C LEU A 572 -22.11 2.81 19.32
N ALA A 573 -21.95 3.23 18.07
CA ALA A 573 -20.96 4.22 17.69
C ALA A 573 -21.16 5.56 18.37
N LYS A 574 -22.44 6.02 18.43
CA LYS A 574 -22.81 7.29 19.05
C LYS A 574 -22.53 7.30 20.56
N ASP A 575 -22.90 6.22 21.26
CA ASP A 575 -22.78 6.12 22.72
C ASP A 575 -21.30 5.92 23.15
N ALA A 576 -20.46 5.36 22.26
CA ALA A 576 -19.03 5.10 22.49
C ALA A 576 -18.10 6.08 21.74
N LYS A 577 -18.62 7.25 21.30
CA LYS A 577 -17.81 8.21 20.53
C LYS A 577 -16.60 8.74 21.32
N GLY A 578 -16.75 8.95 22.62
CA GLY A 578 -15.71 9.54 23.47
C GLY A 578 -15.37 10.99 23.08
N SER A 579 -14.14 11.44 23.37
CA SER A 579 -13.67 12.81 23.10
C SER A 579 -13.58 13.14 21.61
N ASP A 580 -13.14 12.23 20.77
CA ASP A 580 -13.06 12.32 19.31
C ASP A 580 -12.55 13.69 18.79
N GLU A 581 -11.39 14.15 19.32
CA GLU A 581 -10.83 15.47 19.02
C GLU A 581 -10.59 15.72 17.52
N GLU A 582 -10.18 14.69 16.78
CA GLU A 582 -9.95 14.73 15.33
C GLU A 582 -11.22 14.50 14.50
N GLY A 583 -12.33 14.11 15.12
CA GLY A 583 -13.63 13.94 14.48
C GLY A 583 -13.83 12.67 13.65
N TYR A 584 -12.90 11.70 13.68
CA TYR A 584 -12.98 10.46 12.88
C TYR A 584 -14.13 9.56 13.29
N ARG A 585 -14.40 9.41 14.60
CA ARG A 585 -15.54 8.61 15.09
C ARG A 585 -16.88 9.27 14.74
N GLY A 586 -16.95 10.62 14.83
CA GLY A 586 -18.10 11.40 14.38
C GLY A 586 -18.35 11.28 12.87
N GLU A 587 -17.32 11.16 12.06
CA GLU A 587 -17.44 10.89 10.62
C GLU A 587 -18.06 9.51 10.38
N MET A 588 -17.56 8.45 11.03
CA MET A 588 -18.13 7.11 10.89
C MET A 588 -19.61 7.06 11.27
N ILE A 589 -20.01 7.73 12.34
CA ILE A 589 -21.42 7.82 12.75
C ILE A 589 -22.28 8.39 11.61
N ARG A 590 -21.80 9.41 10.89
CA ARG A 590 -22.48 9.96 9.70
C ARG A 590 -22.49 8.97 8.54
N LEU A 591 -21.38 8.26 8.31
CA LEU A 591 -21.29 7.25 7.23
C LEU A 591 -22.26 6.10 7.44
N ILE A 592 -22.46 5.61 8.68
CA ILE A 592 -23.47 4.58 8.98
C ILE A 592 -24.87 5.07 8.55
N LYS A 593 -25.23 6.32 8.86
CA LYS A 593 -26.52 6.88 8.46
C LYS A 593 -26.66 7.04 6.95
N SER A 594 -25.61 7.48 6.27
CA SER A 594 -25.62 7.58 4.80
C SER A 594 -25.75 6.20 4.14
N ALA A 595 -25.04 5.19 4.65
CA ALA A 595 -25.12 3.82 4.14
C ALA A 595 -26.52 3.21 4.37
N GLU A 596 -27.16 3.47 5.52
CA GLU A 596 -28.55 3.07 5.79
C GLU A 596 -29.51 3.60 4.71
N LEU A 597 -29.40 4.89 4.37
CA LEU A 597 -30.22 5.51 3.32
C LEU A 597 -29.94 4.92 1.93
N LEU A 598 -28.67 4.68 1.61
CA LEU A 598 -28.27 4.10 0.32
C LEU A 598 -28.72 2.63 0.17
N SER A 599 -28.74 1.88 1.28
CA SER A 599 -29.21 0.48 1.28
C SER A 599 -30.71 0.38 1.07
N SER A 600 -31.48 1.33 1.60
CA SER A 600 -32.95 1.37 1.45
C SER A 600 -33.38 1.62 -0.01
N ASN A 601 -32.61 2.44 -0.75
CA ASN A 601 -32.88 2.75 -2.15
C ASN A 601 -32.55 1.60 -3.12
N LYS A 602 -31.83 0.56 -2.70
CA LYS A 602 -31.55 -0.64 -3.51
C LYS A 602 -32.70 -1.67 -3.47
N GLN A 603 -33.63 -1.54 -2.53
CA GLN A 603 -34.75 -2.49 -2.36
C GLN A 603 -36.02 -2.06 -3.10
N GLU A 604 -36.07 -0.86 -3.69
CA GLU A 604 -37.08 -0.41 -4.65
C GLU A 604 -36.58 -0.61 -6.12
#